data_285275b29e13df4e761d5484a5b4bc92
#
_entry.id   285275b29e13df4e761d5484a5b4bc92
#
_cell.length_a   1.000
_cell.length_b   1.000
_cell.length_c   1.000
_cell.angle_alpha   90.00
_cell.angle_beta   90.00
_cell.angle_gamma   90.00
#
_symmetry.space_group_name_H-M   'P 1'
#
loop_
_entity.id
_entity.type
_entity.pdbx_description
1 polymer ?
#
loop_
_entity_poly.entity_id
_entity_poly.type
_entity_poly.pdbx_seq_one_letter_code
_entity_poly.pdbx_strand_id
1 'polypeptide(L)'
;VMECLDHHNVESFEDVQADIHRMLETERMSEVQINNINVKDIYTFVSSPIGKRVRAAAISGNMRREQPFVFEYDRQLVQGVIDLFIIEDGKIVIVDYKTDRIRKGEAGEKELIKRYSVQLDYYAKALSQLTGLEVKEKLIYSFTLGREINVGS
;
A
#
# COMPACT_ATOMS: atom_id res chain seq x y z
N VAL A 1 8.95 -1.77 -6.55
CA VAL A 1 9.39 -2.83 -5.61
C VAL A 1 8.24 -3.37 -4.80
N MET A 2 7.47 -2.49 -4.18
CA MET A 2 6.33 -2.91 -3.34
C MET A 2 5.32 -3.77 -4.11
N GLU A 3 5.15 -3.53 -5.40
CA GLU A 3 4.28 -4.32 -6.29
C GLU A 3 4.73 -5.77 -6.43
N CYS A 4 6.03 -6.01 -6.33
CA CYS A 4 6.65 -7.32 -6.53
C CYS A 4 7.15 -7.97 -5.23
N LEU A 5 7.10 -7.25 -4.11
CA LEU A 5 7.60 -7.74 -2.83
C LEU A 5 6.83 -8.99 -2.38
N ASP A 6 7.57 -10.00 -1.92
CA ASP A 6 6.97 -11.21 -1.37
C ASP A 6 6.54 -10.98 0.08
N HIS A 7 5.38 -10.33 0.25
CA HIS A 7 4.84 -10.00 1.57
C HIS A 7 4.60 -11.21 2.46
N HIS A 8 4.48 -12.39 1.86
CA HIS A 8 4.24 -13.64 2.60
C HIS A 8 5.49 -14.09 3.37
N ASN A 9 6.68 -13.95 2.76
CA ASN A 9 7.93 -14.51 3.27
C ASN A 9 8.92 -13.47 3.79
N VAL A 10 8.68 -12.18 3.55
CA VAL A 10 9.61 -11.12 3.90
C VAL A 10 9.32 -10.57 5.29
N GLU A 11 10.24 -10.73 6.23
CA GLU A 11 10.10 -10.34 7.62
C GLU A 11 11.31 -9.58 8.17
N SER A 12 12.51 -9.87 7.69
CA SER A 12 13.77 -9.26 8.12
C SER A 12 14.38 -8.37 7.05
N PHE A 13 15.40 -7.60 7.43
CA PHE A 13 16.19 -6.81 6.48
C PHE A 13 16.86 -7.69 5.42
N GLU A 14 17.39 -8.82 5.84
CA GLU A 14 18.01 -9.80 4.96
C GLU A 14 16.99 -10.41 3.98
N ASP A 15 15.77 -10.66 4.44
CA ASP A 15 14.70 -11.13 3.57
C ASP A 15 14.36 -10.09 2.49
N VAL A 16 14.31 -8.81 2.83
CA VAL A 16 14.08 -7.73 1.87
C VAL A 16 15.19 -7.71 0.82
N GLN A 17 16.45 -7.80 1.25
CA GLN A 17 17.59 -7.85 0.34
C GLN A 17 17.53 -9.08 -0.59
N ALA A 18 17.21 -10.23 -0.04
CA ALA A 18 17.08 -11.47 -0.82
C ALA A 18 15.94 -11.37 -1.83
N ASP A 19 14.81 -10.78 -1.46
CA ASP A 19 13.67 -10.63 -2.36
C ASP A 19 13.94 -9.63 -3.49
N ILE A 20 14.67 -8.55 -3.21
CA ILE A 20 15.12 -7.62 -4.24
C ILE A 20 16.06 -8.33 -5.22
N HIS A 21 16.95 -9.17 -4.72
CA HIS A 21 17.85 -9.98 -5.56
C HIS A 21 17.04 -10.94 -6.45
N ARG A 22 16.02 -11.57 -5.90
CA ARG A 22 15.09 -12.43 -6.66
C ARG A 22 14.39 -11.66 -7.77
N MET A 23 13.95 -10.43 -7.51
CA MET A 23 13.32 -9.58 -8.54
C MET A 23 14.27 -9.30 -9.69
N LEU A 24 15.55 -9.09 -9.40
CA LEU A 24 16.58 -8.89 -10.43
C LEU A 24 16.78 -10.16 -11.25
N GLU A 25 16.96 -11.31 -10.60
CA GLU A 25 17.17 -12.59 -11.25
C GLU A 25 16.00 -13.02 -12.14
N THR A 26 14.76 -12.69 -11.73
CA THR A 26 13.56 -13.01 -12.49
C THR A 26 13.19 -11.96 -13.54
N GLU A 27 14.04 -10.96 -13.73
CA GLU A 27 13.84 -9.85 -14.68
C GLU A 27 12.56 -9.04 -14.47
N ARG A 28 11.97 -9.12 -13.26
CA ARG A 28 10.79 -8.32 -12.91
C ARG A 28 11.12 -6.85 -12.75
N MET A 29 12.39 -6.55 -12.49
CA MET A 29 12.88 -5.19 -12.36
C MET A 29 14.25 -5.09 -13.02
N SER A 30 14.51 -3.94 -13.62
CA SER A 30 15.83 -3.67 -14.19
C SER A 30 16.84 -3.33 -13.08
N GLU A 31 18.13 -3.51 -13.38
CA GLU A 31 19.21 -3.14 -12.48
C GLU A 31 19.15 -1.65 -12.08
N VAL A 32 18.78 -0.76 -13.03
CA VAL A 32 18.61 0.67 -12.75
C VAL A 32 17.49 0.91 -11.74
N GLN A 33 16.37 0.21 -11.87
CA GLN A 33 15.25 0.31 -10.92
C GLN A 33 15.66 -0.15 -9.54
N ILE A 34 16.40 -1.25 -9.43
CA ILE A 34 16.87 -1.79 -8.16
C ILE A 34 17.88 -0.87 -7.49
N ASN A 35 18.80 -0.26 -8.26
CA ASN A 35 19.80 0.66 -7.71
C ASN A 35 19.20 1.94 -7.12
N ASN A 36 17.97 2.30 -7.51
CA ASN A 36 17.25 3.46 -6.98
C ASN A 36 16.37 3.12 -5.77
N ILE A 37 16.39 1.87 -5.30
CA ILE A 37 15.58 1.43 -4.17
C ILE A 37 16.32 1.68 -2.87
N ASN A 38 15.58 2.23 -1.90
CA ASN A 38 16.05 2.30 -0.53
C ASN A 38 15.56 1.06 0.25
N VAL A 39 16.43 0.07 0.38
CA VAL A 39 16.13 -1.19 1.09
C VAL A 39 15.67 -0.92 2.53
N LYS A 40 16.26 0.09 3.17
CA LYS A 40 15.91 0.48 4.53
C LYS A 40 14.46 0.96 4.65
N ASP A 41 13.98 1.72 3.67
CA ASP A 41 12.59 2.18 3.64
C ASP A 41 11.61 1.02 3.48
N ILE A 42 11.95 0.04 2.66
CA ILE A 42 11.14 -1.16 2.48
C ILE A 42 11.11 -1.98 3.76
N TYR A 43 12.25 -2.16 4.42
CA TYR A 43 12.31 -2.85 5.71
C TYR A 43 11.50 -2.11 6.79
N THR A 44 11.54 -0.79 6.80
CA THR A 44 10.73 0.02 7.73
C THR A 44 9.24 -0.27 7.53
N PHE A 45 8.79 -0.38 6.29
CA PHE A 45 7.41 -0.78 6.00
C PHE A 45 7.12 -2.19 6.50
N VAL A 46 7.93 -3.17 6.16
CA VAL A 46 7.74 -4.58 6.52
C VAL A 46 7.66 -4.76 8.04
N SER A 47 8.46 -4.02 8.79
CA SER A 47 8.50 -4.08 10.26
C SER A 47 7.45 -3.20 10.95
N SER A 48 6.74 -2.35 10.19
CA SER A 48 5.68 -1.49 10.73
C SER A 48 4.45 -2.29 11.15
N PRO A 49 3.56 -1.71 11.99
CA PRO A 49 2.29 -2.36 12.33
C PRO A 49 1.48 -2.76 11.10
N ILE A 50 1.35 -1.87 10.12
CA ILE A 50 0.60 -2.19 8.89
C ILE A 50 1.33 -3.26 8.05
N GLY A 51 2.65 -3.23 7.98
CA GLY A 51 3.43 -4.25 7.28
C GLY A 51 3.18 -5.65 7.84
N LYS A 52 3.10 -5.78 9.15
CA LYS A 52 2.78 -7.04 9.82
C LYS A 52 1.36 -7.51 9.53
N ARG A 53 0.39 -6.61 9.49
CA ARG A 53 -1.00 -6.92 9.11
C ARG A 53 -1.09 -7.38 7.66
N VAL A 54 -0.37 -6.73 6.76
CA VAL A 54 -0.29 -7.13 5.34
C VAL A 54 0.32 -8.52 5.21
N ARG A 55 1.38 -8.82 5.94
CA ARG A 55 1.99 -10.15 5.94
C ARG A 55 1.00 -11.22 6.41
N ALA A 56 0.30 -10.97 7.51
CA ALA A 56 -0.71 -11.90 8.03
C ALA A 56 -1.83 -12.15 7.00
N ALA A 57 -2.29 -11.09 6.35
CA ALA A 57 -3.29 -11.20 5.28
C ALA A 57 -2.76 -11.97 4.07
N ALA A 58 -1.51 -11.75 3.68
CA ALA A 58 -0.88 -12.49 2.58
C ALA A 58 -0.81 -13.99 2.87
N ILE A 59 -0.43 -14.37 4.10
CA ILE A 59 -0.37 -15.76 4.54
C ILE A 59 -1.75 -16.43 4.46
N SER A 60 -2.82 -15.71 4.84
CA SER A 60 -4.19 -16.25 4.80
C SER A 60 -4.89 -16.10 3.46
N GLY A 61 -4.23 -15.57 2.43
CA GLY A 61 -4.82 -15.37 1.10
C GLY A 61 -5.75 -14.16 1.00
N ASN A 62 -5.69 -13.25 1.95
CA ASN A 62 -6.56 -12.07 2.07
C ASN A 62 -5.87 -10.76 1.69
N MET A 63 -4.80 -10.81 0.92
CA MET A 63 -4.12 -9.64 0.38
C MET A 63 -4.36 -9.54 -1.12
N ARG A 64 -4.63 -8.33 -1.61
CA ARG A 64 -4.71 -8.01 -3.04
C ARG A 64 -3.89 -6.76 -3.30
N ARG A 65 -3.12 -6.75 -4.38
CA ARG A 65 -2.33 -5.60 -4.78
C ARG A 65 -2.54 -5.28 -6.25
N GLU A 66 -2.25 -4.05 -6.64
CA GLU A 66 -2.43 -3.57 -8.02
C GLU A 66 -3.83 -3.85 -8.52
N GLN A 67 -4.85 -3.50 -7.72
CA GLN A 67 -6.25 -3.76 -8.06
C GLN A 67 -6.78 -2.66 -8.97
N PRO A 68 -7.03 -2.92 -10.25
CA PRO A 68 -7.68 -1.95 -11.12
C PRO A 68 -9.16 -1.81 -10.76
N PHE A 69 -9.69 -0.61 -10.94
CA PHE A 69 -11.10 -0.35 -10.74
C PHE A 69 -11.64 0.64 -11.77
N VAL A 70 -12.93 0.51 -12.06
CA VAL A 70 -13.73 1.47 -12.82
C VAL A 70 -15.07 1.56 -12.13
N PHE A 71 -15.54 2.77 -11.81
CA PHE A 71 -16.90 2.97 -11.33
C PHE A 71 -17.45 4.32 -11.82
N GLU A 72 -18.77 4.43 -11.84
CA GLU A 72 -19.46 5.65 -12.24
C GLU A 72 -19.79 6.48 -10.99
N TYR A 73 -19.39 7.74 -11.01
CA TYR A 73 -19.72 8.72 -9.98
C TYR A 73 -20.14 10.01 -10.65
N ASP A 74 -21.33 10.51 -10.29
CA ASP A 74 -21.88 11.76 -10.82
C ASP A 74 -21.83 11.80 -12.38
N ARG A 75 -22.26 10.69 -13.02
CA ARG A 75 -22.27 10.50 -14.49
C ARG A 75 -20.89 10.53 -15.16
N GLN A 76 -19.83 10.44 -14.38
CA GLN A 76 -18.46 10.35 -14.88
C GLN A 76 -17.86 9.01 -14.52
N LEU A 77 -17.05 8.47 -15.42
CA LEU A 77 -16.26 7.28 -15.13
C LEU A 77 -15.02 7.64 -14.34
N VAL A 78 -14.85 7.03 -13.19
CA VAL A 78 -13.64 7.13 -12.37
C VAL A 78 -12.91 5.80 -12.47
N GLN A 79 -11.64 5.86 -12.85
CA GLN A 79 -10.80 4.67 -12.99
C GLN A 79 -9.44 4.88 -12.38
N GLY A 80 -8.80 3.80 -11.95
CA GLY A 80 -7.49 3.85 -11.37
C GLY A 80 -7.01 2.47 -10.93
N VAL A 81 -5.94 2.45 -10.17
CA VAL A 81 -5.36 1.24 -9.60
C VAL A 81 -5.12 1.48 -8.11
N ILE A 82 -5.61 0.57 -7.28
CA ILE A 82 -5.38 0.59 -5.83
C ILE A 82 -4.11 -0.20 -5.55
N ASP A 83 -3.15 0.40 -4.84
CA ASP A 83 -1.86 -0.22 -4.58
C ASP A 83 -2.00 -1.54 -3.82
N LEU A 84 -2.76 -1.52 -2.73
CA LEU A 84 -2.92 -2.67 -1.86
C LEU A 84 -4.22 -2.57 -1.05
N PHE A 85 -4.90 -3.68 -0.87
CA PHE A 85 -5.89 -3.82 0.20
C PHE A 85 -5.82 -5.21 0.81
N ILE A 86 -6.22 -5.29 2.06
CA ILE A 86 -6.32 -6.55 2.79
C ILE A 86 -7.74 -6.72 3.32
N ILE A 87 -8.10 -7.96 3.59
CA ILE A 87 -9.39 -8.30 4.21
C ILE A 87 -9.09 -8.82 5.61
N GLU A 88 -9.60 -8.12 6.60
CA GLU A 88 -9.51 -8.48 8.03
C GLU A 88 -10.90 -8.52 8.62
N ASP A 89 -11.26 -9.63 9.27
CA ASP A 89 -12.58 -9.79 9.91
C ASP A 89 -13.74 -9.50 8.96
N GLY A 90 -13.59 -9.87 7.68
CA GLY A 90 -14.59 -9.64 6.65
C GLY A 90 -14.71 -8.19 6.17
N LYS A 91 -13.78 -7.33 6.54
CA LYS A 91 -13.75 -5.91 6.16
C LYS A 91 -12.46 -5.54 5.47
N ILE A 92 -12.49 -4.47 4.69
CA ILE A 92 -11.37 -4.03 3.87
C ILE A 92 -10.54 -2.97 4.61
N VAL A 93 -9.22 -3.11 4.52
CA VAL A 93 -8.24 -2.08 4.87
C VAL A 93 -7.48 -1.70 3.61
N ILE A 94 -7.54 -0.44 3.22
CA ILE A 94 -6.83 0.08 2.05
C ILE A 94 -5.47 0.63 2.50
N VAL A 95 -4.42 0.29 1.76
CA VAL A 95 -3.08 0.82 1.97
C VAL A 95 -2.60 1.44 0.66
N ASP A 96 -2.32 2.74 0.70
CA ASP A 96 -1.83 3.50 -0.43
C ASP A 96 -0.43 4.03 -0.12
N TYR A 97 0.55 3.72 -0.97
CA TYR A 97 1.93 4.14 -0.76
C TYR A 97 2.16 5.54 -1.30
N LYS A 98 2.77 6.41 -0.50
CA LYS A 98 3.14 7.76 -0.91
C LYS A 98 4.61 8.06 -0.64
N THR A 99 5.26 8.63 -1.64
CA THR A 99 6.67 9.02 -1.59
C THR A 99 6.84 10.54 -1.51
N ASP A 100 5.77 11.28 -1.31
CA ASP A 100 5.77 12.74 -1.23
C ASP A 100 6.76 13.21 -0.18
N ARG A 101 7.57 14.19 -0.55
CA ARG A 101 8.43 14.90 0.40
C ARG A 101 7.60 15.92 1.15
N ILE A 102 7.44 15.70 2.45
CA ILE A 102 6.62 16.53 3.32
C ILE A 102 7.38 16.83 4.60
N ARG A 103 6.91 17.84 5.32
CA ARG A 103 7.46 18.16 6.65
C ARG A 103 7.21 16.99 7.60
N LYS A 104 8.20 16.72 8.46
CA LYS A 104 8.03 15.71 9.52
C LYS A 104 7.03 16.19 10.55
N GLY A 105 6.36 15.24 11.21
CA GLY A 105 5.41 15.49 12.27
C GLY A 105 3.98 15.74 11.81
N GLU A 106 3.19 16.34 12.68
CA GLU A 106 1.75 16.52 12.50
C GLU A 106 1.38 17.37 11.28
N ALA A 107 2.18 18.39 10.97
CA ALA A 107 1.94 19.26 9.82
C ALA A 107 2.02 18.49 8.48
N GLY A 108 3.00 17.62 8.33
CA GLY A 108 3.14 16.79 7.14
C GLY A 108 2.03 15.74 7.05
N GLU A 109 1.64 15.16 8.17
CA GLU A 109 0.53 14.23 8.25
C GLU A 109 -0.79 14.88 7.78
N LYS A 110 -1.11 16.05 8.30
CA LYS A 110 -2.30 16.82 7.88
C LYS A 110 -2.27 17.17 6.39
N GLU A 111 -1.10 17.50 5.88
CA GLU A 111 -0.94 17.80 4.45
C GLU A 111 -1.25 16.59 3.57
N LEU A 112 -0.77 15.39 3.94
CA LEU A 112 -1.07 14.17 3.23
C LEU A 112 -2.56 13.83 3.27
N ILE A 113 -3.18 13.94 4.43
CA ILE A 113 -4.62 13.71 4.60
C ILE A 113 -5.40 14.64 3.67
N LYS A 114 -5.10 15.93 3.70
CA LYS A 114 -5.76 16.94 2.86
C LYS A 114 -5.59 16.63 1.37
N ARG A 115 -4.41 16.18 0.98
CA ARG A 115 -4.05 15.92 -0.42
C ARG A 115 -4.72 14.68 -1.00
N TYR A 116 -4.90 13.64 -0.18
CA TYR A 116 -5.27 12.31 -0.66
C TYR A 116 -6.57 11.72 -0.11
N SER A 117 -7.25 12.36 0.84
CA SER A 117 -8.48 11.80 1.42
C SER A 117 -9.57 11.54 0.38
N VAL A 118 -9.74 12.43 -0.58
CA VAL A 118 -10.74 12.25 -1.65
C VAL A 118 -10.40 11.05 -2.53
N GLN A 119 -9.13 10.87 -2.86
CA GLN A 119 -8.68 9.70 -3.64
C GLN A 119 -8.99 8.40 -2.92
N LEU A 120 -8.70 8.31 -1.63
CA LEU A 120 -8.97 7.12 -0.85
C LEU A 120 -10.47 6.88 -0.63
N ASP A 121 -11.28 7.94 -0.57
CA ASP A 121 -12.73 7.80 -0.55
C ASP A 121 -13.26 7.17 -1.85
N TYR A 122 -12.72 7.56 -3.00
CA TYR A 122 -13.06 6.90 -4.28
C TYR A 122 -12.64 5.44 -4.28
N TYR A 123 -11.46 5.12 -3.78
CA TYR A 123 -11.00 3.74 -3.66
C TYR A 123 -11.93 2.92 -2.78
N ALA A 124 -12.36 3.47 -1.65
CA ALA A 124 -13.28 2.81 -0.73
C ALA A 124 -14.63 2.51 -1.41
N LYS A 125 -15.19 3.48 -2.12
CA LYS A 125 -16.44 3.28 -2.88
C LYS A 125 -16.30 2.20 -3.95
N ALA A 126 -15.21 2.24 -4.71
CA ALA A 126 -14.94 1.27 -5.76
C ALA A 126 -14.81 -0.15 -5.20
N LEU A 127 -14.05 -0.33 -4.12
CA LEU A 127 -13.87 -1.64 -3.50
C LEU A 127 -15.15 -2.16 -2.86
N SER A 128 -15.94 -1.32 -2.21
CA SER A 128 -17.22 -1.73 -1.65
C SER A 128 -18.18 -2.20 -2.72
N GLN A 129 -18.22 -1.54 -3.88
CA GLN A 129 -19.01 -2.00 -5.02
C GLN A 129 -18.50 -3.31 -5.60
N LEU A 130 -17.18 -3.44 -5.75
CA LEU A 130 -16.56 -4.62 -6.36
C LEU A 130 -16.69 -5.87 -5.49
N THR A 131 -16.52 -5.72 -4.17
CA THR A 131 -16.43 -6.85 -3.24
C THR A 131 -17.68 -7.08 -2.42
N GLY A 132 -18.54 -6.09 -2.27
CA GLY A 132 -19.68 -6.14 -1.34
C GLY A 132 -19.27 -6.00 0.13
N LEU A 133 -18.01 -5.72 0.42
CA LEU A 133 -17.50 -5.60 1.78
C LEU A 133 -17.39 -4.14 2.21
N GLU A 134 -17.50 -3.91 3.51
CA GLU A 134 -17.30 -2.60 4.12
C GLU A 134 -15.81 -2.29 4.22
N VAL A 135 -15.42 -1.04 3.94
CA VAL A 135 -14.06 -0.55 4.17
C VAL A 135 -13.99 0.02 5.59
N LYS A 136 -13.18 -0.60 6.45
CA LYS A 136 -13.04 -0.17 7.85
C LYS A 136 -11.90 0.80 8.09
N GLU A 137 -10.86 0.79 7.25
CA GLU A 137 -9.71 1.70 7.37
C GLU A 137 -9.19 2.10 6.00
N LYS A 138 -8.79 3.36 5.89
CA LYS A 138 -8.10 3.92 4.73
C LYS A 138 -6.78 4.48 5.21
N LEU A 139 -5.68 3.83 4.82
CA LEU A 139 -4.34 4.16 5.30
C LEU A 139 -3.46 4.64 4.15
N ILE A 140 -2.73 5.72 4.42
CA ILE A 140 -1.59 6.13 3.61
C ILE A 140 -0.34 5.62 4.33
N TYR A 141 0.54 4.92 3.63
CA TYR A 141 1.87 4.67 4.14
C TYR A 141 2.84 5.69 3.52
N SER A 142 3.37 6.57 4.35
CA SER A 142 4.34 7.57 3.91
C SER A 142 5.75 7.04 4.08
N PHE A 143 6.48 6.86 2.98
CA PHE A 143 7.89 6.48 3.06
C PHE A 143 8.74 7.61 3.64
N THR A 144 8.36 8.86 3.43
CA THR A 144 9.04 10.02 4.02
C THR A 144 8.92 10.04 5.54
N LEU A 145 7.74 9.77 6.07
CA LEU A 145 7.50 9.71 7.53
C LEU A 145 7.84 8.35 8.15
N GLY A 146 7.94 7.30 7.33
CA GLY A 146 8.22 5.94 7.78
C GLY A 146 7.11 5.31 8.61
N ARG A 147 5.84 5.69 8.36
CA ARG A 147 4.68 5.16 9.10
C ARG A 147 3.38 5.29 8.33
N GLU A 148 2.37 4.54 8.79
CA GLU A 148 1.00 4.67 8.31
C GLU A 148 0.29 5.88 8.92
N ILE A 149 -0.63 6.45 8.14
CA ILE A 149 -1.49 7.55 8.52
C ILE A 149 -2.93 7.15 8.20
N ASN A 150 -3.80 7.17 9.21
CA ASN A 150 -5.21 6.89 9.02
C ASN A 150 -5.92 8.13 8.46
N VAL A 151 -6.56 7.98 7.31
CA VAL A 151 -7.26 9.06 6.60
C VAL A 151 -8.74 9.11 6.98
N GLY A 152 -9.20 8.12 7.70
CA GLY A 152 -10.58 7.96 8.11
C GLY A 152 -11.03 6.50 8.06
N SER A 153 -12.14 6.23 8.63
CA SER A 153 -12.74 4.90 8.67
C SER A 153 -14.11 4.89 7.98
#